data_b0dfcedfb00a4aab751a6c2c81ab6a37
#
_entry.id   b0dfcedfb00a4aab751a6c2c81ab6a37
#
_cell.length_a   1.000
_cell.length_b   1.000
_cell.length_c   1.000
_cell.angle_alpha   90.00
_cell.angle_beta   90.00
_cell.angle_gamma   90.00
#
_symmetry.space_group_name_H-M   'P 1'
#
loop_
_entity.id
_entity.type
_entity.pdbx_description
1 polymer ?
#
loop_
_entity_poly.entity_id
_entity_poly.type
_entity_poly.pdbx_seq_one_letter_code
_entity_poly.pdbx_strand_id
1 'polypeptide(L)'
;CSGLVGSEMCIRDRNKLNIDPRRITWKRVVDMNDRSLRDITCGLGGTGNGIPRQSGFDITVASEIMAVFCLASDIEDLQNRIGNIVIGYTKSNEPVRAKQLNADGAVTALLKDAFQPNLVQTLENNPAFMHGGPFANIAHGCNTVISTKTALKLSDYVITEAGFGADLG
;
A
#
# COMPACT_ATOMS: atom_id res chain seq x y z
N CYS A 1 -15.82 -3.07 -14.67
CA CYS A 1 -15.12 -1.92 -14.09
C CYS A 1 -13.65 -2.25 -13.95
N SER A 2 -12.83 -1.83 -14.88
CA SER A 2 -11.37 -1.97 -14.87
C SER A 2 -10.72 -0.79 -14.14
N GLY A 3 -11.18 -0.47 -12.96
CA GLY A 3 -10.61 0.60 -12.17
C GLY A 3 -10.59 0.14 -10.71
N LEU A 4 -9.39 0.02 -10.17
CA LEU A 4 -9.14 -0.06 -8.74
C LEU A 4 -9.93 1.04 -8.01
N VAL A 5 -10.22 0.78 -6.76
CA VAL A 5 -10.87 1.66 -5.79
C VAL A 5 -10.67 3.14 -6.13
N GLY A 6 -11.72 3.82 -6.56
CA GLY A 6 -11.66 5.22 -7.01
C GLY A 6 -12.34 5.49 -8.34
N SER A 7 -12.78 4.45 -9.07
CA SER A 7 -13.73 4.64 -10.15
C SER A 7 -15.07 4.99 -9.52
N GLU A 8 -15.34 6.28 -9.48
CA GLU A 8 -16.56 6.86 -8.91
C GLU A 8 -17.83 6.36 -9.59
N MET A 9 -17.70 5.85 -10.81
CA MET A 9 -18.75 5.20 -11.55
C MET A 9 -19.21 3.89 -10.87
N CYS A 10 -18.27 3.10 -10.32
CA CYS A 10 -18.61 1.89 -9.56
C CYS A 10 -19.28 2.22 -8.24
N ILE A 11 -18.89 3.30 -7.59
CA ILE A 11 -19.52 3.76 -6.33
C ILE A 11 -20.93 4.30 -6.60
N ARG A 12 -21.13 5.04 -7.68
CA ARG A 12 -22.42 5.66 -8.02
C ARG A 12 -23.46 4.65 -8.48
N ASP A 13 -23.08 3.75 -9.40
CA ASP A 13 -24.06 2.89 -10.10
C ASP A 13 -24.31 1.57 -9.37
N ARG A 14 -23.41 1.12 -8.52
CA ARG A 14 -23.50 -0.17 -7.81
C ARG A 14 -22.94 -0.14 -6.39
N ASN A 15 -23.20 0.90 -5.63
CA ASN A 15 -22.73 1.02 -4.24
C ASN A 15 -23.44 0.02 -3.31
N LYS A 16 -23.27 -1.27 -3.57
CA LYS A 16 -23.81 -2.36 -2.76
C LYS A 16 -23.32 -2.33 -1.31
N LEU A 17 -22.14 -1.75 -1.08
CA LEU A 17 -21.52 -1.64 0.25
C LEU A 17 -21.95 -0.38 1.00
N ASN A 18 -22.82 0.46 0.41
CA ASN A 18 -23.32 1.69 1.02
C ASN A 18 -22.20 2.65 1.50
N ILE A 19 -21.07 2.68 0.78
CA ILE A 19 -19.95 3.56 1.10
C ILE A 19 -20.39 5.03 0.99
N ASP A 20 -20.05 5.84 1.97
CA ASP A 20 -20.15 7.30 1.84
C ASP A 20 -18.97 7.81 1.00
N PRO A 21 -19.21 8.38 -0.19
CA PRO A 21 -18.12 8.83 -1.06
C PRO A 21 -17.26 9.94 -0.45
N ARG A 22 -17.75 10.63 0.58
CA ARG A 22 -16.99 11.65 1.33
C ARG A 22 -16.09 11.05 2.40
N ARG A 23 -16.21 9.74 2.65
CA ARG A 23 -15.51 9.02 3.73
C ARG A 23 -14.61 7.91 3.18
N ILE A 24 -14.06 8.12 1.99
CA ILE A 24 -13.05 7.25 1.40
C ILE A 24 -11.72 7.59 2.04
N THR A 25 -11.10 6.61 2.70
CA THR A 25 -9.83 6.77 3.42
C THR A 25 -8.62 6.33 2.60
N TRP A 26 -8.81 5.40 1.68
CA TRP A 26 -7.73 4.91 0.84
C TRP A 26 -7.48 5.89 -0.30
N LYS A 27 -6.42 6.67 -0.14
CA LYS A 27 -6.03 7.71 -1.10
C LYS A 27 -5.43 7.12 -2.38
N ARG A 28 -5.36 7.94 -3.40
CA ARG A 28 -4.55 7.66 -4.58
C ARG A 28 -3.08 7.73 -4.24
N VAL A 29 -2.27 7.14 -5.10
CA VAL A 29 -0.82 7.11 -4.95
C VAL A 29 -0.17 7.72 -6.18
N VAL A 30 0.85 8.53 -5.98
CA VAL A 30 1.67 9.11 -7.03
C VAL A 30 3.12 9.15 -6.57
N ASP A 31 4.04 8.82 -7.46
CA ASP A 31 5.47 8.84 -7.14
C ASP A 31 6.04 10.26 -7.23
N MET A 32 5.49 11.14 -6.41
CA MET A 32 5.86 12.54 -6.32
C MET A 32 5.62 13.05 -4.90
N ASN A 33 6.62 13.70 -4.31
CA ASN A 33 6.50 14.34 -3.01
C ASN A 33 6.16 15.83 -3.16
N ASP A 34 4.87 16.13 -3.33
CA ASP A 34 4.36 17.48 -3.42
C ASP A 34 3.30 17.72 -2.33
N ARG A 35 3.54 18.71 -1.48
CA ARG A 35 2.60 19.08 -0.40
C ARG A 35 1.24 19.53 -0.92
N SER A 36 1.18 20.12 -2.10
CA SER A 36 -0.07 20.58 -2.70
C SER A 36 -1.01 19.44 -3.07
N LEU A 37 -0.47 18.21 -3.23
CA LEU A 37 -1.25 17.02 -3.57
C LEU A 37 -1.79 16.27 -2.34
N ARG A 38 -1.38 16.64 -1.14
CA ARG A 38 -1.79 15.94 0.10
C ARG A 38 -3.27 16.14 0.41
N ASP A 39 -3.77 17.34 0.09
CA ASP A 39 -5.17 17.69 0.26
C ASP A 39 -5.66 18.42 -1.00
N ILE A 40 -6.53 17.76 -1.74
CA ILE A 40 -7.10 18.26 -2.99
C ILE A 40 -8.62 18.13 -2.99
N THR A 41 -9.28 18.90 -3.83
CA THR A 41 -10.68 18.65 -4.20
C THR A 41 -10.72 17.82 -5.48
N CYS A 42 -11.36 16.67 -5.43
CA CYS A 42 -11.62 15.83 -6.60
C CYS A 42 -13.11 15.74 -6.92
N GLY A 43 -13.46 15.22 -8.12
CA GLY A 43 -14.83 15.07 -8.56
C GLY A 43 -15.46 16.36 -9.13
N LEU A 44 -14.66 17.37 -9.46
CA LEU A 44 -15.11 18.58 -10.16
C LEU A 44 -15.27 18.34 -11.67
N GLY A 45 -16.05 19.18 -12.35
CA GLY A 45 -16.24 19.11 -13.81
C GLY A 45 -17.47 18.32 -14.26
N GLY A 46 -18.43 18.09 -13.37
CA GLY A 46 -19.73 17.49 -13.68
C GLY A 46 -19.91 16.07 -13.17
N THR A 47 -21.11 15.56 -13.33
CA THR A 47 -21.56 14.27 -12.74
C THR A 47 -20.77 13.04 -13.22
N GLY A 48 -20.14 13.12 -14.41
CA GLY A 48 -19.29 12.06 -14.93
C GLY A 48 -17.99 11.86 -14.15
N ASN A 49 -17.54 12.91 -13.44
CA ASN A 49 -16.31 12.89 -12.64
C ASN A 49 -16.56 12.51 -11.18
N GLY A 50 -17.82 12.20 -10.82
CA GLY A 50 -18.20 11.70 -9.50
C GLY A 50 -18.71 12.79 -8.57
N ILE A 51 -18.52 12.58 -7.28
CA ILE A 51 -18.99 13.47 -6.22
C ILE A 51 -17.84 14.33 -5.73
N PRO A 52 -17.99 15.69 -5.76
CA PRO A 52 -16.99 16.59 -5.20
C PRO A 52 -16.69 16.28 -3.74
N ARG A 53 -15.42 16.04 -3.44
CA ARG A 53 -14.97 15.72 -2.09
C ARG A 53 -13.51 16.08 -1.89
N GLN A 54 -13.12 16.21 -0.63
CA GLN A 54 -11.70 16.25 -0.26
C GLN A 54 -11.07 14.86 -0.44
N SER A 55 -9.87 14.83 -0.95
CA SER A 55 -9.05 13.63 -1.09
C SER A 55 -7.57 14.05 -1.11
N GLY A 56 -6.68 13.17 -1.52
CA GLY A 56 -5.26 13.48 -1.65
C GLY A 56 -4.51 12.39 -2.35
N PHE A 57 -3.20 12.61 -2.49
CA PHE A 57 -2.25 11.61 -2.96
C PHE A 57 -1.22 11.32 -1.88
N ASP A 58 -0.98 10.05 -1.63
CA ASP A 58 0.17 9.59 -0.86
C ASP A 58 1.32 9.29 -1.83
N ILE A 59 2.56 9.46 -1.41
CA ILE A 59 3.71 8.99 -2.17
C ILE A 59 3.77 7.46 -2.10
N THR A 60 4.27 6.81 -3.14
CA THR A 60 4.29 5.34 -3.29
C THR A 60 4.87 4.63 -2.06
N VAL A 61 5.98 5.11 -1.53
CA VAL A 61 6.66 4.52 -0.36
C VAL A 61 5.91 4.70 0.97
N ALA A 62 4.94 5.61 1.02
CA ALA A 62 4.10 5.89 2.18
C ALA A 62 2.69 5.30 2.04
N SER A 63 2.44 4.48 1.02
CA SER A 63 1.13 3.90 0.77
C SER A 63 0.83 2.72 1.71
N GLU A 64 -0.46 2.48 1.94
CA GLU A 64 -0.96 1.28 2.63
C GLU A 64 -0.41 -0.01 2.01
N ILE A 65 -0.34 -0.06 0.68
CA ILE A 65 0.19 -1.21 -0.06
C ILE A 65 1.66 -1.45 0.27
N MET A 66 2.50 -0.40 0.28
CA MET A 66 3.91 -0.55 0.64
C MET A 66 4.08 -1.03 2.08
N ALA A 67 3.29 -0.52 3.02
CA ALA A 67 3.35 -0.94 4.42
C ALA A 67 3.00 -2.43 4.57
N VAL A 68 1.89 -2.90 4.00
CA VAL A 68 1.51 -4.32 4.10
C VAL A 68 2.45 -5.22 3.33
N PHE A 69 2.97 -4.77 2.19
CA PHE A 69 3.96 -5.48 1.37
C PHE A 69 5.25 -5.76 2.15
N CYS A 70 5.77 -4.76 2.84
CA CYS A 70 7.00 -4.90 3.62
C CYS A 70 6.85 -5.81 4.84
N LEU A 71 5.65 -5.90 5.41
CA LEU A 71 5.37 -6.70 6.61
C LEU A 71 4.89 -8.12 6.30
N ALA A 72 4.49 -8.41 5.07
CA ALA A 72 3.99 -9.73 4.70
C ALA A 72 5.09 -10.80 4.74
N SER A 73 4.75 -11.99 5.22
CA SER A 73 5.67 -13.12 5.34
C SER A 73 5.68 -14.03 4.12
N ASP A 74 4.57 -14.05 3.38
CA ASP A 74 4.37 -14.82 2.15
C ASP A 74 3.22 -14.23 1.33
N ILE A 75 2.94 -14.82 0.17
CA ILE A 75 1.93 -14.31 -0.77
C ILE A 75 0.49 -14.41 -0.22
N GLU A 76 0.19 -15.40 0.61
CA GLU A 76 -1.12 -15.57 1.22
C GLU A 76 -1.35 -14.53 2.32
N ASP A 77 -0.33 -14.30 3.15
CA ASP A 77 -0.34 -13.24 4.17
C ASP A 77 -0.45 -11.87 3.50
N LEU A 78 0.26 -11.63 2.39
CA LEU A 78 0.12 -10.41 1.59
C LEU A 78 -1.33 -10.20 1.16
N GLN A 79 -1.96 -11.21 0.56
CA GLN A 79 -3.35 -11.12 0.13
C GLN A 79 -4.30 -10.83 1.29
N ASN A 80 -4.12 -11.51 2.41
CA ASN A 80 -4.94 -11.32 3.60
C ASN A 80 -4.81 -9.90 4.17
N ARG A 81 -3.60 -9.35 4.22
CA ARG A 81 -3.34 -7.98 4.69
C ARG A 81 -3.96 -6.95 3.75
N ILE A 82 -3.78 -7.10 2.42
CA ILE A 82 -4.42 -6.25 1.41
C ILE A 82 -5.93 -6.27 1.58
N GLY A 83 -6.53 -7.46 1.73
CA GLY A 83 -7.96 -7.62 1.96
C GLY A 83 -8.48 -6.89 3.20
N ASN A 84 -7.63 -6.70 4.21
CA ASN A 84 -7.97 -6.03 5.47
C ASN A 84 -7.81 -4.50 5.43
N ILE A 85 -7.22 -3.92 4.40
CA ILE A 85 -7.10 -2.46 4.26
C ILE A 85 -8.49 -1.83 4.31
N VAL A 86 -8.66 -0.83 5.17
CA VAL A 86 -9.90 -0.05 5.25
C VAL A 86 -9.91 0.98 4.13
N ILE A 87 -10.86 0.86 3.23
CA ILE A 87 -10.98 1.70 2.03
C ILE A 87 -11.87 2.93 2.24
N GLY A 88 -12.71 2.88 3.26
CA GLY A 88 -13.65 3.94 3.60
C GLY A 88 -14.68 3.45 4.60
N TYR A 89 -15.72 4.26 4.79
CA TYR A 89 -16.78 3.98 5.74
C TYR A 89 -18.14 4.06 5.06
N THR A 90 -19.09 3.29 5.56
CA THR A 90 -20.51 3.39 5.18
C THR A 90 -21.12 4.67 5.72
N LYS A 91 -22.35 4.98 5.27
CA LYS A 91 -23.15 6.08 5.84
C LYS A 91 -23.46 5.88 7.34
N SER A 92 -23.50 4.63 7.81
CA SER A 92 -23.68 4.26 9.21
C SER A 92 -22.36 4.19 10.01
N ASN A 93 -21.25 4.63 9.42
CA ASN A 93 -19.93 4.65 10.04
C ASN A 93 -19.26 3.28 10.23
N GLU A 94 -19.69 2.26 9.51
CA GLU A 94 -19.06 0.95 9.50
C GLU A 94 -17.85 0.92 8.54
N PRO A 95 -16.72 0.35 8.93
CA PRO A 95 -15.55 0.27 8.04
C PRO A 95 -15.80 -0.70 6.89
N VAL A 96 -15.41 -0.29 5.69
CA VAL A 96 -15.43 -1.13 4.50
C VAL A 96 -13.99 -1.51 4.13
N ARG A 97 -13.76 -2.79 3.88
CA ARG A 97 -12.44 -3.34 3.60
C ARG A 97 -12.28 -3.73 2.13
N ALA A 98 -11.03 -3.76 1.66
CA ALA A 98 -10.70 -4.10 0.27
C ALA A 98 -11.24 -5.48 -0.15
N LYS A 99 -11.28 -6.46 0.75
CA LYS A 99 -11.86 -7.79 0.51
C LYS A 99 -13.33 -7.74 0.09
N GLN A 100 -14.09 -6.78 0.61
CA GLN A 100 -15.51 -6.63 0.26
C GLN A 100 -15.73 -6.14 -1.18
N LEU A 101 -14.66 -5.60 -1.82
CA LEU A 101 -14.63 -5.25 -3.25
C LEU A 101 -14.13 -6.40 -4.13
N ASN A 102 -13.69 -7.53 -3.56
CA ASN A 102 -12.99 -8.61 -4.25
C ASN A 102 -11.74 -8.11 -5.01
N ALA A 103 -11.02 -7.13 -4.44
CA ALA A 103 -9.86 -6.50 -5.08
C ALA A 103 -8.53 -7.11 -4.61
N ASP A 104 -8.52 -7.78 -3.47
CA ASP A 104 -7.33 -8.34 -2.83
C ASP A 104 -6.55 -9.30 -3.74
N GLY A 105 -7.25 -10.23 -4.40
CA GLY A 105 -6.61 -11.17 -5.32
C GLY A 105 -5.97 -10.48 -6.54
N ALA A 106 -6.65 -9.50 -7.14
CA ALA A 106 -6.12 -8.77 -8.29
C ALA A 106 -4.89 -7.94 -7.92
N VAL A 107 -4.92 -7.26 -6.77
CA VAL A 107 -3.78 -6.50 -6.26
C VAL A 107 -2.60 -7.42 -5.95
N THR A 108 -2.84 -8.55 -5.30
CA THR A 108 -1.81 -9.54 -5.00
C THR A 108 -1.18 -10.11 -6.27
N ALA A 109 -1.97 -10.39 -7.29
CA ALA A 109 -1.46 -10.87 -8.58
C ALA A 109 -0.52 -9.86 -9.26
N LEU A 110 -0.85 -8.56 -9.19
CA LEU A 110 0.01 -7.48 -9.70
C LEU A 110 1.33 -7.35 -8.93
N LEU A 111 1.34 -7.68 -7.64
CA LEU A 111 2.51 -7.57 -6.77
C LEU A 111 3.37 -8.85 -6.75
N LYS A 112 2.92 -9.94 -7.35
CA LYS A 112 3.56 -11.26 -7.28
C LYS A 112 5.05 -11.23 -7.62
N ASP A 113 5.41 -10.61 -8.73
CA ASP A 113 6.80 -10.56 -9.18
C ASP A 113 7.62 -9.58 -8.33
N ALA A 114 7.02 -8.45 -7.93
CA ALA A 114 7.65 -7.50 -7.04
C ALA A 114 7.93 -8.07 -5.64
N PHE A 115 7.19 -9.10 -5.23
CA PHE A 115 7.33 -9.73 -3.90
C PHE A 115 8.57 -10.63 -3.77
N GLN A 116 9.36 -10.77 -4.83
CA GLN A 116 10.63 -11.49 -4.83
C GLN A 116 11.78 -10.53 -4.48
N PRO A 117 12.53 -10.76 -3.38
CA PRO A 117 13.67 -9.91 -3.04
C PRO A 117 14.75 -9.89 -4.13
N ASN A 118 15.28 -8.71 -4.42
CA ASN A 118 16.40 -8.57 -5.34
C ASN A 118 17.71 -8.82 -4.59
N LEU A 119 18.51 -9.79 -5.07
CA LEU A 119 19.86 -10.01 -4.59
C LEU A 119 20.84 -9.25 -5.48
N VAL A 120 21.62 -8.37 -4.87
CA VAL A 120 22.64 -7.56 -5.54
C VAL A 120 24.00 -7.76 -4.89
N GLN A 121 25.07 -7.41 -5.60
CA GLN A 121 26.43 -7.42 -5.09
C GLN A 121 26.88 -5.97 -4.80
N THR A 122 27.45 -5.75 -3.62
CA THR A 122 28.05 -4.45 -3.27
C THR A 122 29.41 -4.26 -3.96
N LEU A 123 29.94 -3.05 -3.92
CA LEU A 123 31.28 -2.76 -4.47
C LEU A 123 32.39 -3.55 -3.78
N GLU A 124 32.19 -3.92 -2.51
CA GLU A 124 33.10 -4.76 -1.73
C GLU A 124 32.87 -6.27 -1.93
N ASN A 125 32.08 -6.65 -2.93
CA ASN A 125 31.72 -8.02 -3.27
C ASN A 125 30.93 -8.77 -2.19
N ASN A 126 30.19 -8.07 -1.34
CA ASN A 126 29.27 -8.68 -0.40
C ASN A 126 27.86 -8.79 -0.99
N PRO A 127 27.10 -9.85 -0.68
CA PRO A 127 25.72 -9.95 -1.09
C PRO A 127 24.84 -8.97 -0.29
N ALA A 128 23.86 -8.35 -0.94
CA ALA A 128 22.86 -7.50 -0.30
C ALA A 128 21.47 -7.74 -0.90
N PHE A 129 20.45 -7.82 -0.04
CA PHE A 129 19.07 -7.84 -0.49
C PHE A 129 18.50 -6.42 -0.53
N MET A 130 17.89 -6.06 -1.65
CA MET A 130 17.18 -4.81 -1.87
C MET A 130 15.70 -5.14 -2.09
N HIS A 131 14.84 -4.77 -1.16
CA HIS A 131 13.43 -5.12 -1.26
C HIS A 131 12.53 -4.20 -0.46
N GLY A 132 11.42 -3.74 -1.07
CA GLY A 132 10.54 -2.74 -0.50
C GLY A 132 11.17 -1.34 -0.51
N GLY A 133 10.61 -0.43 0.23
CA GLY A 133 11.11 0.95 0.31
C GLY A 133 10.28 1.81 1.26
N PRO A 134 9.96 1.34 2.50
CA PRO A 134 9.19 2.11 3.44
C PRO A 134 10.01 3.27 4.00
N PHE A 135 9.34 4.38 4.29
CA PHE A 135 9.94 5.44 5.10
C PHE A 135 9.89 5.09 6.58
N ALA A 136 10.99 5.28 7.29
CA ALA A 136 11.10 5.00 8.71
C ALA A 136 10.05 5.73 9.58
N ASN A 137 9.70 6.96 9.23
CA ASN A 137 8.72 7.77 9.94
C ASN A 137 7.25 7.46 9.57
N ILE A 138 7.02 6.55 8.66
CA ILE A 138 5.67 6.18 8.18
C ILE A 138 5.41 4.69 8.39
N ALA A 139 6.45 3.87 8.26
CA ALA A 139 6.44 2.43 8.45
C ALA A 139 7.67 1.99 9.25
N HIS A 140 8.00 0.72 9.27
CA HIS A 140 9.11 0.18 10.07
C HIS A 140 10.51 0.62 9.61
N GLY A 141 10.65 1.21 8.40
CA GLY A 141 11.92 1.79 7.92
C GLY A 141 13.06 0.83 7.64
N CYS A 142 12.81 -0.46 7.73
CA CYS A 142 13.78 -1.53 7.50
C CYS A 142 13.46 -2.25 6.19
N ASN A 143 14.29 -3.20 5.84
CA ASN A 143 14.01 -4.11 4.73
C ASN A 143 12.75 -4.96 5.01
N THR A 144 12.21 -5.61 3.98
CA THR A 144 11.01 -6.44 4.13
C THR A 144 11.25 -7.66 5.00
N VAL A 145 10.18 -8.15 5.63
CA VAL A 145 10.21 -9.39 6.44
C VAL A 145 10.68 -10.58 5.62
N ILE A 146 10.20 -10.70 4.37
CA ILE A 146 10.58 -11.82 3.50
C ILE A 146 12.06 -11.79 3.11
N SER A 147 12.63 -10.62 2.81
CA SER A 147 14.05 -10.53 2.48
C SER A 147 14.94 -10.81 3.69
N THR A 148 14.59 -10.32 4.85
CA THR A 148 15.32 -10.60 6.10
C THR A 148 15.29 -12.09 6.45
N LYS A 149 14.11 -12.73 6.38
CA LYS A 149 13.98 -14.18 6.58
C LYS A 149 14.77 -15.00 5.55
N THR A 150 14.83 -14.54 4.30
CA THR A 150 15.62 -15.19 3.25
C THR A 150 17.11 -15.06 3.53
N ALA A 151 17.59 -13.87 3.89
CA ALA A 151 18.97 -13.63 4.24
C ALA A 151 19.42 -14.50 5.43
N LEU A 152 18.61 -14.62 6.48
CA LEU A 152 18.87 -15.48 7.65
C LEU A 152 19.00 -16.96 7.32
N LYS A 153 18.45 -17.43 6.19
CA LYS A 153 18.61 -18.81 5.73
C LYS A 153 19.90 -19.03 4.90
N LEU A 154 20.50 -17.95 4.43
CA LEU A 154 21.63 -17.99 3.50
C LEU A 154 22.96 -17.56 4.14
N SER A 155 22.95 -17.02 5.36
CA SER A 155 24.13 -16.49 6.03
C SER A 155 24.04 -16.66 7.54
N ASP A 156 25.22 -16.74 8.19
CA ASP A 156 25.35 -16.82 9.64
C ASP A 156 25.01 -15.49 10.35
N TYR A 157 25.23 -14.37 9.62
CA TYR A 157 24.96 -13.02 10.13
C TYR A 157 24.19 -12.23 9.09
N VAL A 158 23.18 -11.49 9.54
CA VAL A 158 22.41 -10.54 8.71
C VAL A 158 22.46 -9.19 9.38
N ILE A 159 22.89 -8.17 8.63
CA ILE A 159 22.90 -6.78 9.06
C ILE A 159 21.83 -6.06 8.26
N THR A 160 20.93 -5.38 8.96
CA THR A 160 19.88 -4.55 8.33
C THR A 160 19.89 -3.17 8.96
N GLU A 161 19.36 -2.19 8.25
CA GLU A 161 19.17 -0.86 8.82
C GLU A 161 18.02 -0.87 9.83
N ALA A 162 18.04 0.08 10.76
CA ALA A 162 16.94 0.41 11.63
C ALA A 162 16.50 1.85 11.36
N GLY A 163 15.22 2.07 11.11
CA GLY A 163 14.69 3.40 10.88
C GLY A 163 14.95 4.31 12.07
N PHE A 164 15.57 5.47 11.86
CA PHE A 164 16.03 6.45 12.86
C PHE A 164 17.12 5.95 13.80
N GLY A 165 17.10 4.72 14.25
CA GLY A 165 18.06 4.15 15.16
C GLY A 165 17.60 2.77 15.65
N ALA A 166 18.54 1.93 16.08
CA ALA A 166 18.28 0.56 16.49
C ALA A 166 17.38 0.45 17.75
N ASP A 167 17.27 1.52 18.49
CA ASP A 167 16.41 1.67 19.68
C ASP A 167 14.93 1.91 19.33
N LEU A 168 14.66 2.24 18.07
CA LEU A 168 13.30 2.47 17.53
C LEU A 168 12.83 1.37 16.57
N GLY A 169 13.72 0.47 16.15
CA GLY A 169 13.48 -0.56 15.16
C GLY A 169 12.96 -1.88 15.68
#